data_de1b4f41d4910d1a707dca5afc17aaa4
#
_entry.id   de1b4f41d4910d1a707dca5afc17aaa4
#
_cell.length_a   1.000
_cell.length_b   1.000
_cell.length_c   1.000
_cell.angle_alpha   90.00
_cell.angle_beta   90.00
_cell.angle_gamma   90.00
#
_symmetry.space_group_name_H-M   'P 1'
#
loop_
_entity.id
_entity.type
_entity.pdbx_description
1 polymer ?
#
loop_
_entity_poly.entity_id
_entity_poly.type
_entity_poly.pdbx_seq_one_letter_code
_entity_poly.pdbx_strand_id
1 'polypeptide(L)'
;MRIRSLKHKQLIALLLIALTPLFALTASMWMQAQNSKEQAVQTYQGYADTIAIALEKELDRQKERLEEAAVAAGLLFSSPDNADIRAFEQILYITSGRYSSSIAVNVSGQLLAYSSALTPDQAESIITNPSEHWFFRQTIRSGRTTLGEANDSNSGAYVFIG
;
A
#
# COMPACT_ATOMS: atom_id res chain seq x y z
N MET A 1 -32.66 62.53 -39.60
CA MET A 1 -31.63 61.78 -38.70
C MET A 1 -32.21 60.63 -37.88
N ARG A 2 -33.48 60.33 -37.80
CA ARG A 2 -34.12 59.28 -36.96
C ARG A 2 -34.01 57.83 -37.47
N ILE A 3 -33.90 57.64 -38.78
CA ILE A 3 -33.96 56.27 -39.39
C ILE A 3 -32.71 55.45 -39.16
N ARG A 4 -31.51 56.05 -39.05
CA ARG A 4 -30.27 55.34 -38.77
C ARG A 4 -30.23 54.79 -37.31
N SER A 5 -30.87 55.47 -36.39
CA SER A 5 -30.96 55.07 -34.97
C SER A 5 -31.84 53.82 -34.79
N LEU A 6 -32.92 53.67 -35.58
CA LEU A 6 -33.83 52.51 -35.47
C LEU A 6 -33.19 51.23 -35.98
N LYS A 7 -32.48 51.31 -37.12
CA LYS A 7 -31.77 50.16 -37.71
C LYS A 7 -30.66 49.64 -36.76
N HIS A 8 -29.94 50.53 -36.11
CA HIS A 8 -28.91 50.14 -35.13
C HIS A 8 -29.51 49.44 -33.90
N LYS A 9 -30.64 49.91 -33.39
CA LYS A 9 -31.32 49.29 -32.24
C LYS A 9 -31.87 47.90 -32.60
N GLN A 10 -32.42 47.73 -33.81
CA GLN A 10 -32.86 46.42 -34.28
C GLN A 10 -31.70 45.44 -34.49
N LEU A 11 -30.57 45.90 -35.01
CA LEU A 11 -29.39 45.08 -35.23
C LEU A 11 -28.77 44.62 -33.89
N ILE A 12 -28.71 45.48 -32.87
CA ILE A 12 -28.26 45.15 -31.53
C ILE A 12 -29.21 44.15 -30.87
N ALA A 13 -30.51 44.33 -30.99
CA ALA A 13 -31.52 43.40 -30.45
C ALA A 13 -31.41 42.01 -31.10
N LEU A 14 -31.25 41.94 -32.43
CA LEU A 14 -31.02 40.69 -33.14
C LEU A 14 -29.72 40.00 -32.72
N LEU A 15 -28.66 40.77 -32.53
CA LEU A 15 -27.34 40.26 -32.08
C LEU A 15 -27.42 39.72 -30.66
N LEU A 16 -28.11 40.38 -29.74
CA LEU A 16 -28.36 39.90 -28.38
C LEU A 16 -29.18 38.62 -28.38
N ILE A 17 -30.22 38.50 -29.18
CA ILE A 17 -31.04 37.29 -29.27
C ILE A 17 -30.22 36.13 -29.81
N ALA A 18 -29.33 36.36 -30.80
CA ALA A 18 -28.46 35.34 -31.36
C ALA A 18 -27.32 34.89 -30.40
N LEU A 19 -26.82 35.82 -29.58
CA LEU A 19 -25.74 35.51 -28.59
C LEU A 19 -26.23 34.80 -27.32
N THR A 20 -27.51 35.02 -26.95
CA THR A 20 -28.07 34.42 -25.71
C THR A 20 -27.95 32.88 -25.67
N PRO A 21 -28.35 32.12 -26.73
CA PRO A 21 -28.20 30.66 -26.70
C PRO A 21 -26.72 30.22 -26.72
N LEU A 22 -25.84 30.99 -27.33
CA LEU A 22 -24.40 30.70 -27.34
C LEU A 22 -23.80 30.83 -25.95
N PHE A 23 -24.16 31.87 -25.21
CA PHE A 23 -23.76 32.04 -23.81
C PHE A 23 -24.34 30.96 -22.91
N ALA A 24 -25.58 30.57 -23.09
CA ALA A 24 -26.22 29.50 -22.35
C ALA A 24 -25.54 28.15 -22.59
N LEU A 25 -25.16 27.84 -23.82
CA LEU A 25 -24.43 26.62 -24.17
C LEU A 25 -23.02 26.60 -23.56
N THR A 26 -22.28 27.70 -23.67
CA THR A 26 -20.91 27.75 -23.07
C THR A 26 -20.94 27.66 -21.56
N ALA A 27 -21.88 28.33 -20.88
CA ALA A 27 -22.07 28.22 -19.45
C ALA A 27 -22.45 26.80 -19.02
N SER A 28 -23.35 26.16 -19.76
CA SER A 28 -23.73 24.76 -19.50
C SER A 28 -22.54 23.80 -19.68
N MET A 29 -21.77 23.94 -20.76
CA MET A 29 -20.58 23.11 -20.99
C MET A 29 -19.51 23.29 -19.88
N TRP A 30 -19.30 24.53 -19.44
CA TRP A 30 -18.36 24.84 -18.39
C TRP A 30 -18.81 24.23 -17.06
N MET A 31 -20.09 24.33 -16.71
CA MET A 31 -20.68 23.75 -15.52
C MET A 31 -20.61 22.21 -15.53
N GLN A 32 -20.87 21.59 -16.70
CA GLN A 32 -20.73 20.15 -16.89
C GLN A 32 -19.28 19.69 -16.74
N ALA A 33 -18.33 20.45 -17.28
CA ALA A 33 -16.91 20.13 -17.15
C ALA A 33 -16.41 20.22 -15.68
N GLN A 34 -16.91 21.19 -14.92
CA GLN A 34 -16.61 21.29 -13.48
C GLN A 34 -17.19 20.12 -12.69
N ASN A 35 -18.47 19.84 -12.89
CA ASN A 35 -19.13 18.70 -12.20
C ASN A 35 -18.46 17.36 -12.54
N SER A 36 -18.03 17.15 -13.78
CA SER A 36 -17.30 15.95 -14.19
C SER A 36 -15.94 15.83 -13.51
N LYS A 37 -15.21 16.93 -13.31
CA LYS A 37 -13.95 16.93 -12.57
C LYS A 37 -14.15 16.59 -11.10
N GLU A 38 -15.14 17.19 -10.45
CA GLU A 38 -15.45 16.92 -9.04
C GLU A 38 -15.88 15.46 -8.84
N GLN A 39 -16.72 14.92 -9.72
CA GLN A 39 -17.10 13.51 -9.70
C GLN A 39 -15.90 12.58 -9.91
N ALA A 40 -15.00 12.90 -10.84
CA ALA A 40 -13.79 12.13 -11.06
C ALA A 40 -12.90 12.13 -9.80
N VAL A 41 -12.66 13.30 -9.19
CA VAL A 41 -11.86 13.41 -7.96
C VAL A 41 -12.48 12.59 -6.84
N GLN A 42 -13.77 12.70 -6.58
CA GLN A 42 -14.49 11.93 -5.56
C GLN A 42 -14.40 10.42 -5.82
N THR A 43 -14.52 10.01 -7.08
CA THR A 43 -14.40 8.61 -7.48
C THR A 43 -13.00 8.07 -7.21
N TYR A 44 -11.95 8.83 -7.59
CA TYR A 44 -10.56 8.43 -7.33
C TYR A 44 -10.21 8.42 -5.85
N GLN A 45 -10.72 9.37 -5.07
CA GLN A 45 -10.57 9.37 -3.61
C GLN A 45 -11.24 8.12 -3.00
N GLY A 46 -12.46 7.79 -3.43
CA GLY A 46 -13.13 6.58 -2.96
C GLY A 46 -12.39 5.28 -3.30
N TYR A 47 -11.75 5.21 -4.47
CA TYR A 47 -10.88 4.08 -4.82
C TYR A 47 -9.61 4.05 -3.96
N ALA A 48 -8.97 5.19 -3.74
CA ALA A 48 -7.78 5.28 -2.91
C ALA A 48 -8.06 4.85 -1.47
N ASP A 49 -9.16 5.32 -0.90
CA ASP A 49 -9.60 4.93 0.45
C ASP A 49 -9.91 3.43 0.54
N THR A 50 -10.58 2.88 -0.47
CA THR A 50 -10.89 1.44 -0.52
C THR A 50 -9.60 0.60 -0.59
N ILE A 51 -8.63 1.01 -1.41
CA ILE A 51 -7.34 0.34 -1.52
C ILE A 51 -6.56 0.47 -0.20
N ALA A 52 -6.56 1.63 0.43
CA ALA A 52 -5.89 1.85 1.71
C ALA A 52 -6.44 0.92 2.82
N ILE A 53 -7.77 0.84 2.95
CA ILE A 53 -8.43 -0.06 3.90
C ILE A 53 -8.12 -1.53 3.60
N ALA A 54 -8.11 -1.92 2.32
CA ALA A 54 -7.79 -3.29 1.92
C ALA A 54 -6.33 -3.65 2.25
N LEU A 55 -5.39 -2.74 2.03
CA LEU A 55 -3.99 -2.90 2.38
C LEU A 55 -3.77 -2.99 3.89
N GLU A 56 -4.40 -2.11 4.66
CA GLU A 56 -4.33 -2.13 6.12
C GLU A 56 -4.81 -3.47 6.68
N LYS A 57 -5.97 -3.93 6.20
CA LYS A 57 -6.52 -5.23 6.61
C LYS A 57 -5.62 -6.41 6.22
N GLU A 58 -4.98 -6.36 5.07
CA GLU A 58 -4.05 -7.41 4.65
C GLU A 58 -2.77 -7.39 5.49
N LEU A 59 -2.24 -6.20 5.83
CA LEU A 59 -1.09 -6.05 6.73
C LEU A 59 -1.42 -6.59 8.13
N ASP A 60 -2.57 -6.26 8.69
CA ASP A 60 -3.00 -6.77 9.99
C ASP A 60 -3.09 -8.30 9.98
N ARG A 61 -3.64 -8.87 8.91
CA ARG A 61 -3.73 -10.32 8.75
C ARG A 61 -2.36 -10.99 8.64
N GLN A 62 -1.42 -10.37 7.94
CA GLN A 62 -0.05 -10.88 7.84
C GLN A 62 0.67 -10.81 9.18
N LYS A 63 0.47 -9.72 9.93
CA LYS A 63 0.99 -9.55 11.28
C LYS A 63 0.48 -10.66 12.21
N GLU A 64 -0.83 -10.91 12.25
CA GLU A 64 -1.44 -11.95 13.06
C GLU A 64 -0.85 -13.34 12.77
N ARG A 65 -0.71 -13.68 11.49
CA ARG A 65 -0.10 -14.94 11.07
C ARG A 65 1.35 -15.10 11.51
N LEU A 66 2.13 -14.01 11.46
CA LEU A 66 3.52 -14.06 11.90
C LEU A 66 3.64 -14.12 13.42
N GLU A 67 2.75 -13.50 14.16
CA GLU A 67 2.64 -13.66 15.60
C GLU A 67 2.31 -15.11 15.98
N GLU A 68 1.39 -15.76 15.28
CA GLU A 68 1.10 -17.19 15.44
C GLU A 68 2.33 -18.05 15.12
N ALA A 69 3.06 -17.76 14.05
CA ALA A 69 4.29 -18.45 13.69
C ALA A 69 5.39 -18.25 14.73
N ALA A 70 5.51 -17.05 15.30
CA ALA A 70 6.48 -16.77 16.36
C ALA A 70 6.16 -17.55 17.65
N VAL A 71 4.89 -17.68 18.01
CA VAL A 71 4.47 -18.53 19.14
C VAL A 71 4.80 -20.00 18.87
N ALA A 72 4.51 -20.49 17.67
CA ALA A 72 4.85 -21.85 17.27
C ALA A 72 6.37 -22.10 17.29
N ALA A 73 7.17 -21.12 16.85
CA ALA A 73 8.62 -21.15 16.96
C ALA A 73 9.08 -21.26 18.40
N GLY A 74 8.55 -20.43 19.29
CA GLY A 74 8.87 -20.48 20.71
C GLY A 74 8.65 -21.86 21.33
N LEU A 75 7.58 -22.53 20.93
CA LEU A 75 7.28 -23.90 21.38
C LEU A 75 8.23 -24.93 20.79
N LEU A 76 8.58 -24.84 19.50
CA LEU A 76 9.48 -25.78 18.84
C LEU A 76 10.92 -25.64 19.30
N PHE A 77 11.39 -24.42 19.55
CA PHE A 77 12.77 -24.16 19.98
C PHE A 77 12.96 -24.13 21.50
N SER A 78 11.91 -24.30 22.31
CA SER A 78 12.03 -24.42 23.76
C SER A 78 12.66 -25.73 24.20
N SER A 79 12.72 -26.74 23.32
CA SER A 79 13.35 -28.04 23.57
C SER A 79 14.49 -28.27 22.57
N PRO A 80 15.77 -28.01 22.94
CA PRO A 80 16.89 -28.03 21.97
C PRO A 80 17.14 -29.41 21.34
N ASP A 81 16.70 -30.51 21.95
CA ASP A 81 16.92 -31.86 21.44
C ASP A 81 15.92 -32.29 20.34
N ASN A 82 14.86 -31.52 20.09
CA ASN A 82 13.78 -31.88 19.19
C ASN A 82 13.34 -30.72 18.26
N ALA A 83 14.16 -29.71 18.04
CA ALA A 83 13.81 -28.64 17.12
C ALA A 83 13.68 -29.17 15.69
N ASP A 84 12.46 -29.46 15.26
CA ASP A 84 12.18 -29.83 13.89
C ASP A 84 12.16 -28.58 12.99
N ILE A 85 13.36 -28.19 12.55
CA ILE A 85 13.57 -27.04 11.67
C ILE A 85 12.70 -27.15 10.43
N ARG A 86 12.48 -28.38 9.89
CA ARG A 86 11.66 -28.60 8.70
C ARG A 86 10.17 -28.33 8.96
N ALA A 87 9.68 -28.70 10.15
CA ALA A 87 8.31 -28.37 10.53
C ALA A 87 8.13 -26.86 10.64
N PHE A 88 9.13 -26.16 11.15
CA PHE A 88 9.09 -24.70 11.26
C PHE A 88 9.19 -23.99 9.89
N GLU A 89 10.03 -24.47 8.99
CA GLU A 89 10.08 -24.00 7.59
C GLU A 89 8.73 -24.15 6.88
N GLN A 90 8.00 -25.24 7.13
CA GLN A 90 6.65 -25.42 6.62
C GLN A 90 5.65 -24.41 7.22
N ILE A 91 5.74 -24.17 8.53
CA ILE A 91 4.92 -23.14 9.19
C ILE A 91 5.19 -21.76 8.57
N LEU A 92 6.45 -21.39 8.38
CA LEU A 92 6.83 -20.16 7.72
C LEU A 92 6.27 -20.07 6.28
N TYR A 93 6.30 -21.18 5.54
CA TYR A 93 5.74 -21.23 4.20
C TYR A 93 4.22 -21.02 4.18
N ILE A 94 3.50 -21.67 5.11
CA ILE A 94 2.05 -21.55 5.21
C ILE A 94 1.64 -20.15 5.66
N THR A 95 2.36 -19.57 6.60
CA THR A 95 2.06 -18.24 7.16
C THR A 95 2.43 -17.10 6.21
N SER A 96 3.50 -17.22 5.44
CA SER A 96 3.93 -16.19 4.49
C SER A 96 2.98 -16.05 3.29
N GLY A 97 2.19 -17.07 2.99
CA GLY A 97 1.29 -17.03 1.85
C GLY A 97 2.00 -17.10 0.49
N ARG A 98 1.24 -16.87 -0.57
CA ARG A 98 1.71 -17.11 -1.97
C ARG A 98 2.71 -16.05 -2.48
N TYR A 99 2.75 -14.88 -1.88
CA TYR A 99 3.43 -13.69 -2.43
C TYR A 99 4.45 -13.06 -1.48
N SER A 100 4.63 -13.62 -0.29
CA SER A 100 5.58 -13.11 0.70
C SER A 100 6.56 -14.19 1.10
N SER A 101 7.80 -13.80 1.37
CA SER A 101 8.84 -14.66 1.88
C SER A 101 9.04 -14.36 3.35
N SER A 102 9.25 -15.38 4.17
CA SER A 102 9.51 -15.23 5.60
C SER A 102 10.83 -15.86 5.95
N ILE A 103 11.55 -15.20 6.82
CA ILE A 103 12.75 -15.73 7.48
C ILE A 103 12.60 -15.61 8.99
N ALA A 104 13.22 -16.51 9.72
CA ALA A 104 13.33 -16.44 11.16
C ALA A 104 14.79 -16.24 11.54
N VAL A 105 15.04 -15.30 12.41
CA VAL A 105 16.38 -14.99 12.94
C VAL A 105 16.36 -15.03 14.47
N ASN A 106 17.48 -15.41 15.08
CA ASN A 106 17.61 -15.35 16.53
C ASN A 106 17.89 -13.91 17.02
N VAL A 107 17.95 -13.72 18.32
CA VAL A 107 18.23 -12.42 18.95
C VAL A 107 19.58 -11.78 18.55
N SER A 108 20.49 -12.58 18.01
CA SER A 108 21.78 -12.12 17.48
C SER A 108 21.71 -11.78 15.99
N GLY A 109 20.55 -11.95 15.34
CA GLY A 109 20.38 -11.73 13.91
C GLY A 109 20.85 -12.87 13.02
N GLN A 110 21.14 -14.05 13.57
CA GLN A 110 21.52 -15.21 12.76
C GLN A 110 20.27 -15.90 12.21
N LEU A 111 20.34 -16.32 10.96
CA LEU A 111 19.27 -17.04 10.27
C LEU A 111 19.05 -18.40 10.96
N LEU A 112 17.81 -18.65 11.39
CA LEU A 112 17.38 -19.92 11.98
C LEU A 112 16.65 -20.80 10.97
N ALA A 113 15.73 -20.20 10.23
CA ALA A 113 14.91 -20.88 9.27
C ALA A 113 14.39 -19.89 8.21
N TYR A 114 13.93 -20.40 7.09
CA TYR A 114 13.33 -19.61 6.02
C TYR A 114 12.20 -20.38 5.33
N SER A 115 11.30 -19.64 4.70
CA SER A 115 10.22 -20.24 3.92
C SER A 115 10.77 -21.12 2.79
N SER A 116 10.22 -22.31 2.60
CA SER A 116 10.61 -23.25 1.53
C SER A 116 10.46 -22.69 0.11
N ALA A 117 9.85 -21.52 -0.05
CA ALA A 117 9.82 -20.78 -1.30
C ALA A 117 11.16 -20.07 -1.64
N LEU A 118 12.07 -19.99 -0.68
CA LEU A 118 13.37 -19.35 -0.82
C LEU A 118 14.47 -20.39 -0.99
N THR A 119 15.50 -20.04 -1.77
CA THR A 119 16.78 -20.75 -1.72
C THR A 119 17.62 -20.23 -0.56
N PRO A 120 18.63 -20.99 -0.05
CA PRO A 120 19.52 -20.52 0.99
C PRO A 120 20.14 -19.14 0.68
N ASP A 121 20.67 -18.97 -0.52
CA ASP A 121 21.31 -17.71 -0.95
C ASP A 121 20.31 -16.55 -0.97
N GLN A 122 19.07 -16.82 -1.36
CA GLN A 122 17.99 -15.81 -1.32
C GLN A 122 17.62 -15.43 0.11
N ALA A 123 17.53 -16.41 1.02
CA ALA A 123 17.21 -16.16 2.43
C ALA A 123 18.29 -15.31 3.10
N GLU A 124 19.56 -15.59 2.85
CA GLU A 124 20.67 -14.79 3.34
C GLU A 124 20.73 -13.38 2.75
N SER A 125 20.28 -13.22 1.49
CA SER A 125 20.26 -11.93 0.81
C SER A 125 19.10 -11.02 1.19
N ILE A 126 18.02 -11.56 1.78
CA ILE A 126 16.84 -10.77 2.15
C ILE A 126 17.20 -9.69 3.15
N ILE A 127 18.06 -10.00 4.10
CA ILE A 127 18.47 -9.03 5.08
C ILE A 127 19.95 -9.23 5.44
N THR A 128 20.74 -8.24 5.09
CA THR A 128 22.13 -8.19 5.50
C THR A 128 22.20 -7.52 6.87
N ASN A 129 22.81 -8.19 7.87
CA ASN A 129 22.96 -7.68 9.22
C ASN A 129 21.64 -7.22 9.90
N PRO A 130 20.68 -8.14 10.17
CA PRO A 130 19.40 -7.78 10.79
C PRO A 130 19.56 -6.94 12.06
N SER A 131 20.60 -7.20 12.85
CA SER A 131 20.88 -6.49 14.09
C SER A 131 21.20 -4.99 13.93
N GLU A 132 21.55 -4.55 12.73
CA GLU A 132 21.82 -3.13 12.43
C GLU A 132 20.54 -2.35 12.17
N HIS A 133 19.45 -3.02 11.83
CA HIS A 133 18.18 -2.37 11.54
C HIS A 133 17.46 -1.93 12.81
N TRP A 134 16.91 -0.72 12.79
CA TRP A 134 16.25 -0.12 13.95
C TRP A 134 15.03 -0.92 14.42
N PHE A 135 14.24 -1.45 13.49
CA PHE A 135 13.04 -2.23 13.78
C PHE A 135 13.39 -3.57 14.48
N PHE A 136 14.47 -4.25 14.08
CA PHE A 136 14.94 -5.45 14.74
C PHE A 136 15.29 -5.17 16.22
N ARG A 137 16.09 -4.13 16.46
CA ARG A 137 16.44 -3.71 17.82
C ARG A 137 15.21 -3.30 18.64
N GLN A 138 14.26 -2.62 17.99
CA GLN A 138 13.02 -2.20 18.64
C GLN A 138 12.16 -3.41 19.03
N THR A 139 12.01 -4.40 18.16
CA THR A 139 11.28 -5.65 18.43
C THR A 139 11.88 -6.40 19.61
N ILE A 140 13.19 -6.61 19.60
CA ILE A 140 13.88 -7.29 20.72
C ILE A 140 13.72 -6.52 22.03
N ARG A 141 13.81 -5.19 21.99
CA ARG A 141 13.71 -4.37 23.20
C ARG A 141 12.27 -4.31 23.74
N SER A 142 11.29 -4.24 22.89
CA SER A 142 9.88 -4.07 23.29
C SER A 142 9.16 -5.39 23.51
N GLY A 143 9.63 -6.51 22.94
CA GLY A 143 8.90 -7.77 22.86
C GLY A 143 7.60 -7.66 22.07
N ARG A 144 7.49 -6.69 21.16
CA ARG A 144 6.30 -6.43 20.36
C ARG A 144 6.66 -6.39 18.90
N THR A 145 5.70 -6.75 18.08
CA THR A 145 5.78 -6.62 16.62
C THR A 145 6.09 -5.20 16.21
N THR A 146 7.09 -5.03 15.35
CA THR A 146 7.49 -3.74 14.81
C THR A 146 7.48 -3.84 13.29
N LEU A 147 6.83 -2.88 12.63
CA LEU A 147 6.88 -2.71 11.18
C LEU A 147 8.09 -1.85 10.85
N GLY A 148 8.92 -2.33 9.96
CA GLY A 148 10.09 -1.59 9.48
C GLY A 148 10.25 -1.74 7.98
N GLU A 149 10.79 -0.73 7.37
CA GLU A 149 11.16 -0.72 5.96
C GLU A 149 12.67 -0.87 5.85
N ALA A 150 13.15 -1.94 5.23
CA ALA A 150 14.56 -2.09 4.89
C ALA A 150 14.74 -1.65 3.44
N ASN A 151 15.34 -0.49 3.26
CA ASN A 151 15.74 0.00 1.95
C ASN A 151 17.12 -0.57 1.64
N ASP A 152 17.17 -1.77 1.08
CA ASP A 152 18.41 -2.26 0.48
C ASP A 152 18.37 -1.89 -1.00
N SER A 153 19.41 -1.22 -1.48
CA SER A 153 19.52 -0.57 -2.78
C SER A 153 19.36 -1.52 -3.99
N ASN A 154 19.22 -2.81 -3.76
CA ASN A 154 19.15 -3.83 -4.81
C ASN A 154 17.86 -4.67 -4.85
N SER A 155 16.93 -4.55 -3.95
CA SER A 155 15.86 -5.55 -3.88
C SER A 155 14.51 -5.09 -3.30
N GLY A 156 14.08 -3.88 -3.56
CA GLY A 156 12.72 -3.47 -3.23
C GLY A 156 12.47 -3.19 -1.74
N ALA A 157 11.27 -2.72 -1.43
CA ALA A 157 10.84 -2.45 -0.06
C ALA A 157 10.44 -3.76 0.63
N TYR A 158 11.07 -4.06 1.76
CA TYR A 158 10.67 -5.18 2.63
C TYR A 158 9.92 -4.64 3.85
N VAL A 159 8.81 -5.28 4.17
CA VAL A 159 8.09 -5.03 5.43
C VAL A 159 8.44 -6.19 6.37
N PHE A 160 9.09 -5.89 7.47
CA PHE A 160 9.43 -6.87 8.50
C PHE A 160 8.43 -6.77 9.65
N ILE A 161 7.95 -7.93 10.06
CA ILE A 161 7.11 -8.09 11.23
C ILE A 161 7.87 -9.02 12.17
N GLY A 162 8.29 -8.55 13.31
CA GLY A 162 9.06 -9.31 14.28
C GLY A 162 8.34 -9.45 15.61
#